data_e6056ffe4c1ac8193d885ea6a1f05add
#
_entry.id   e6056ffe4c1ac8193d885ea6a1f05add
#
_cell.length_a   1.000
_cell.length_b   1.000
_cell.length_c   1.000
_cell.angle_alpha   90.00
_cell.angle_beta   90.00
_cell.angle_gamma   90.00
#
_symmetry.space_group_name_H-M   'P 1'
#
loop_
_entity.id
_entity.type
_entity.pdbx_description
1 polymer ?
#
loop_
_entity_poly.entity_id
_entity_poly.type
_entity_poly.pdbx_seq_one_letter_code
_entity_poly.pdbx_strand_id
1 'polypeptide(L)'
;CGLTMMIAMAVTYLVGNLFLKNVIARPRPCAVDTGVTLKIPFPSEYSFPSGHTSNGFAGAVTIFSYYRKAGILSLLVAAIIAFSRLYFFVHYPTDILGGMVLGTLDAVLAVYIVKRLEDRVDVKTISDNDKTGHK
;
A
#
# COMPACT_ATOMS: atom_id res chain seq x y z
N CYS A 1 8.08 -9.82 7.90
CA CYS A 1 8.05 -8.86 6.77
C CYS A 1 7.06 -9.30 5.68
N GLY A 2 7.18 -10.52 5.09
CA GLY A 2 6.31 -10.95 3.98
C GLY A 2 4.82 -10.97 4.35
N LEU A 3 4.45 -11.60 5.45
CA LEU A 3 3.07 -11.61 5.93
C LEU A 3 2.53 -10.20 6.19
N THR A 4 3.32 -9.36 6.84
CA THR A 4 2.95 -7.95 7.10
C THR A 4 2.68 -7.19 5.81
N MET A 5 3.51 -7.39 4.78
CA MET A 5 3.34 -6.78 3.47
C MET A 5 2.05 -7.26 2.79
N MET A 6 1.75 -8.56 2.84
CA MET A 6 0.49 -9.10 2.31
C MET A 6 -0.73 -8.49 3.00
N ILE A 7 -0.70 -8.35 4.33
CA ILE A 7 -1.77 -7.72 5.10
C ILE A 7 -1.91 -6.24 4.69
N ALA A 8 -0.81 -5.47 4.65
CA ALA A 8 -0.84 -4.07 4.25
C ALA A 8 -1.44 -3.90 2.85
N MET A 9 -1.00 -4.68 1.87
CA MET A 9 -1.50 -4.60 0.49
C MET A 9 -2.97 -5.03 0.38
N ALA A 10 -3.41 -6.05 1.14
CA ALA A 10 -4.81 -6.47 1.16
C ALA A 10 -5.71 -5.37 1.74
N VAL A 11 -5.32 -4.74 2.86
CA VAL A 11 -6.05 -3.62 3.45
C VAL A 11 -6.10 -2.44 2.47
N THR A 12 -4.97 -2.08 1.85
CA THR A 12 -4.91 -1.03 0.84
C THR A 12 -5.83 -1.31 -0.34
N TYR A 13 -5.91 -2.57 -0.79
CA TYR A 13 -6.82 -2.95 -1.87
C TYR A 13 -8.30 -2.82 -1.44
N LEU A 14 -8.66 -3.32 -0.27
CA LEU A 14 -10.02 -3.23 0.24
C LEU A 14 -10.47 -1.78 0.45
N VAL A 15 -9.64 -0.97 1.13
CA VAL A 15 -9.97 0.43 1.42
C VAL A 15 -9.89 1.29 0.16
N GLY A 16 -8.82 1.17 -0.61
CA GLY A 16 -8.59 1.99 -1.80
C GLY A 16 -9.46 1.60 -2.98
N ASN A 17 -9.39 0.33 -3.42
CA ASN A 17 -10.03 -0.08 -4.66
C ASN A 17 -11.51 -0.44 -4.49
N LEU A 18 -11.89 -1.11 -3.39
CA LEU A 18 -13.29 -1.50 -3.21
C LEU A 18 -14.13 -0.41 -2.54
N PHE A 19 -13.58 0.36 -1.62
CA PHE A 19 -14.35 1.37 -0.91
C PHE A 19 -14.17 2.77 -1.50
N LEU A 20 -12.97 3.37 -1.41
CA LEU A 20 -12.77 4.77 -1.80
C LEU A 20 -13.03 5.05 -3.27
N LYS A 21 -12.64 4.16 -4.17
CA LYS A 21 -12.92 4.34 -5.61
C LYS A 21 -14.41 4.44 -5.90
N ASN A 22 -15.22 3.60 -5.29
CA ASN A 22 -16.65 3.59 -5.52
C ASN A 22 -17.38 4.74 -4.82
N VAL A 23 -16.89 5.19 -3.67
CA VAL A 23 -17.49 6.34 -2.94
C VAL A 23 -17.18 7.65 -3.64
N ILE A 24 -15.92 7.87 -4.06
CA ILE A 24 -15.50 9.13 -4.68
C ILE A 24 -15.86 9.17 -6.17
N ALA A 25 -15.86 8.00 -6.84
CA ALA A 25 -16.27 7.81 -8.22
C ALA A 25 -15.68 8.84 -9.22
N ARG A 26 -14.43 9.24 -9.02
CA ARG A 26 -13.76 10.28 -9.81
C ARG A 26 -13.45 9.78 -11.22
N PRO A 27 -13.90 10.47 -12.29
CA PRO A 27 -13.50 10.11 -13.66
C PRO A 27 -12.00 10.31 -13.86
N ARG A 28 -11.41 9.51 -14.75
CA ARG A 28 -9.97 9.63 -15.08
C ARG A 28 -9.71 10.80 -16.02
N PRO A 29 -8.50 11.41 -16.01
CA PRO A 29 -8.15 12.48 -16.95
C PRO A 29 -8.36 12.05 -18.42
N CYS A 30 -7.97 10.82 -18.76
CA CYS A 30 -8.16 10.28 -20.11
C CYS A 30 -9.61 10.00 -20.52
N ALA A 31 -10.54 9.94 -19.56
CA ALA A 31 -11.97 9.82 -19.85
C ALA A 31 -12.63 11.18 -20.04
N VAL A 32 -12.05 12.24 -19.46
CA VAL A 32 -12.53 13.63 -19.59
C VAL A 32 -11.96 14.29 -20.83
N ASP A 33 -10.66 14.11 -21.09
CA ASP A 33 -9.99 14.62 -22.27
C ASP A 33 -9.73 13.47 -23.26
N THR A 34 -10.61 13.30 -24.22
CA THR A 34 -10.53 12.26 -25.26
C THR A 34 -9.58 12.59 -26.41
N GLY A 35 -8.99 13.80 -26.43
CA GLY A 35 -8.01 14.23 -27.43
C GLY A 35 -6.63 13.59 -27.26
N VAL A 36 -6.37 12.93 -26.12
CA VAL A 36 -5.08 12.30 -25.81
C VAL A 36 -5.08 10.83 -26.25
N THR A 37 -4.16 10.46 -27.13
CA THR A 37 -3.94 9.05 -27.50
C THR A 37 -3.23 8.31 -26.36
N LEU A 38 -3.93 7.37 -25.72
CA LEU A 38 -3.36 6.55 -24.65
C LEU A 38 -2.34 5.54 -25.22
N LYS A 39 -1.22 5.39 -24.52
CA LYS A 39 -0.19 4.37 -24.79
C LYS A 39 -0.45 3.04 -24.08
N ILE A 40 -1.51 2.96 -23.28
CA ILE A 40 -1.93 1.78 -22.52
C ILE A 40 -3.44 1.55 -22.72
N PRO A 41 -3.95 0.33 -22.48
CA PRO A 41 -5.37 0.05 -22.53
C PRO A 41 -6.17 0.99 -21.63
N PHE A 42 -7.36 1.40 -22.07
CA PHE A 42 -8.23 2.30 -21.31
C PHE A 42 -8.64 1.63 -19.98
N PRO A 43 -8.34 2.25 -18.81
CA PRO A 43 -8.68 1.67 -17.53
C PRO A 43 -10.18 1.85 -17.24
N SER A 44 -10.87 0.76 -16.90
CA SER A 44 -12.32 0.76 -16.63
C SER A 44 -12.72 1.27 -15.25
N GLU A 45 -11.75 1.35 -14.30
CA GLU A 45 -12.02 1.74 -12.92
C GLU A 45 -11.89 3.26 -12.71
N TYR A 46 -12.49 3.77 -11.63
CA TYR A 46 -12.35 5.16 -11.18
C TYR A 46 -10.91 5.58 -10.87
N SER A 47 -10.66 6.90 -10.87
CA SER A 47 -9.32 7.46 -10.80
C SER A 47 -8.75 7.48 -9.37
N PHE A 48 -9.53 7.91 -8.38
CA PHE A 48 -9.04 8.15 -7.01
C PHE A 48 -9.37 7.00 -6.05
N PRO A 49 -8.44 6.59 -5.19
CA PRO A 49 -7.01 6.86 -5.23
C PRO A 49 -6.30 5.98 -6.28
N SER A 50 -5.04 6.31 -6.59
CA SER A 50 -4.23 5.49 -7.51
C SER A 50 -3.83 4.16 -6.86
N GLY A 51 -4.41 3.05 -7.34
CA GLY A 51 -4.17 1.72 -6.79
C GLY A 51 -2.70 1.25 -6.96
N HIS A 52 -2.05 1.57 -8.09
CA HIS A 52 -0.63 1.26 -8.28
C HIS A 52 0.26 2.02 -7.29
N THR A 53 -0.07 3.29 -7.02
CA THR A 53 0.67 4.10 -6.06
C THR A 53 0.45 3.59 -4.64
N SER A 54 -0.80 3.35 -4.23
CA SER A 54 -1.10 2.92 -2.87
C SER A 54 -0.48 1.55 -2.55
N ASN A 55 -0.60 0.56 -3.44
CA ASN A 55 0.04 -0.74 -3.25
C ASN A 55 1.57 -0.65 -3.30
N GLY A 56 2.14 0.15 -4.21
CA GLY A 56 3.58 0.38 -4.28
C GLY A 56 4.14 0.95 -2.98
N PHE A 57 3.49 1.97 -2.42
CA PHE A 57 3.91 2.57 -1.16
C PHE A 57 3.64 1.67 0.05
N ALA A 58 2.52 0.92 0.07
CA ALA A 58 2.26 -0.06 1.13
C ALA A 58 3.36 -1.12 1.21
N GLY A 59 3.77 -1.69 0.07
CA GLY A 59 4.87 -2.64 0.00
C GLY A 59 6.21 -2.02 0.39
N ALA A 60 6.55 -0.87 -0.20
CA ALA A 60 7.84 -0.20 0.02
C ALA A 60 8.03 0.26 1.47
N VAL A 61 7.02 0.84 2.11
CA VAL A 61 7.07 1.26 3.52
C VAL A 61 7.14 0.06 4.45
N THR A 62 6.45 -1.04 4.13
CA THR A 62 6.59 -2.28 4.89
C THR A 62 8.03 -2.80 4.82
N ILE A 63 8.63 -2.91 3.61
CA ILE A 63 10.02 -3.33 3.47
C ILE A 63 10.96 -2.39 4.23
N PHE A 64 10.75 -1.08 4.14
CA PHE A 64 11.56 -0.08 4.85
C PHE A 64 11.53 -0.25 6.38
N SER A 65 10.41 -0.70 6.93
CA SER A 65 10.24 -0.93 8.37
C SER A 65 11.03 -2.13 8.90
N TYR A 66 11.40 -3.07 8.03
CA TYR A 66 12.20 -4.25 8.36
C TYR A 66 13.64 -4.17 7.83
N TYR A 67 13.83 -3.60 6.62
CA TYR A 67 15.10 -3.58 5.90
C TYR A 67 15.34 -2.21 5.28
N ARG A 68 16.05 -1.31 5.98
CA ARG A 68 16.25 0.11 5.59
C ARG A 68 16.79 0.29 4.18
N LYS A 69 17.88 -0.42 3.82
CA LYS A 69 18.52 -0.27 2.50
C LYS A 69 17.60 -0.74 1.36
N ALA A 70 17.00 -1.91 1.50
CA ALA A 70 16.05 -2.43 0.53
C ALA A 70 14.79 -1.56 0.45
N GLY A 71 14.31 -1.02 1.57
CA GLY A 71 13.18 -0.13 1.64
C GLY A 71 13.39 1.20 0.90
N ILE A 72 14.59 1.80 1.01
CA ILE A 72 14.92 3.00 0.22
C ILE A 72 14.81 2.71 -1.28
N LEU A 73 15.38 1.60 -1.73
CA LEU A 73 15.29 1.21 -3.15
C LEU A 73 13.84 0.96 -3.56
N SER A 74 13.05 0.27 -2.71
CA SER A 74 11.64 0.02 -2.97
C SER A 74 10.82 1.30 -3.04
N LEU A 75 11.10 2.31 -2.19
CA LEU A 75 10.45 3.62 -2.24
C LEU A 75 10.78 4.37 -3.53
N LEU A 76 12.02 4.30 -4.02
CA LEU A 76 12.38 4.87 -5.32
C LEU A 76 11.60 4.21 -6.46
N VAL A 77 11.49 2.88 -6.46
CA VAL A 77 10.69 2.15 -7.46
C VAL A 77 9.22 2.55 -7.38
N ALA A 78 8.65 2.62 -6.16
CA ALA A 78 7.27 3.05 -5.96
C ALA A 78 7.02 4.48 -6.47
N ALA A 79 7.97 5.40 -6.27
CA ALA A 79 7.89 6.76 -6.78
C ALA A 79 7.94 6.81 -8.32
N ILE A 80 8.79 5.99 -8.95
CA ILE A 80 8.85 5.87 -10.43
C ILE A 80 7.52 5.32 -10.98
N ILE A 81 6.96 4.29 -10.34
CA ILE A 81 5.65 3.75 -10.71
C ILE A 81 4.57 4.83 -10.56
N ALA A 82 4.54 5.56 -9.47
CA ALA A 82 3.59 6.64 -9.22
C ALA A 82 3.68 7.72 -10.31
N PHE A 83 4.91 8.15 -10.64
CA PHE A 83 5.14 9.13 -11.72
C PHE A 83 4.68 8.60 -13.08
N SER A 84 4.91 7.32 -13.39
CA SER A 84 4.47 6.72 -14.65
C SER A 84 2.95 6.82 -14.86
N ARG A 85 2.16 6.84 -13.78
CA ARG A 85 0.69 6.98 -13.87
C ARG A 85 0.28 8.38 -14.34
N LEU A 86 1.03 9.40 -13.99
CA LEU A 86 0.86 10.77 -14.51
C LEU A 86 1.28 10.84 -15.98
N TYR A 87 2.43 10.25 -16.32
CA TYR A 87 2.95 10.22 -17.68
C TYR A 87 1.98 9.54 -18.66
N PHE A 88 1.31 8.47 -18.23
CA PHE A 88 0.29 7.79 -19.05
C PHE A 88 -1.07 8.49 -19.06
N PHE A 89 -1.20 9.63 -18.39
CA PHE A 89 -2.44 10.42 -18.33
C PHE A 89 -3.67 9.65 -17.80
N VAL A 90 -3.44 8.72 -16.87
CA VAL A 90 -4.51 7.88 -16.28
C VAL A 90 -4.89 8.26 -14.86
N HIS A 91 -4.09 9.12 -14.19
CA HIS A 91 -4.35 9.64 -12.85
C HIS A 91 -4.01 11.12 -12.75
N TYR A 92 -4.71 11.82 -11.87
CA TYR A 92 -4.38 13.18 -11.46
C TYR A 92 -3.27 13.17 -10.40
N PRO A 93 -2.50 14.26 -10.23
CA PRO A 93 -1.52 14.38 -9.13
C PRO A 93 -2.11 14.11 -7.76
N THR A 94 -3.35 14.54 -7.51
CA THR A 94 -4.07 14.29 -6.25
C THR A 94 -4.40 12.82 -6.01
N ASP A 95 -4.60 12.02 -7.07
CA ASP A 95 -4.83 10.57 -6.94
C ASP A 95 -3.54 9.86 -6.49
N ILE A 96 -2.40 10.36 -6.96
CA ILE A 96 -1.07 9.88 -6.56
C ILE A 96 -0.83 10.21 -5.09
N LEU A 97 -1.03 11.47 -4.69
CA LEU A 97 -0.88 11.88 -3.29
C LEU A 97 -1.80 11.10 -2.35
N GLY A 98 -3.07 10.94 -2.73
CA GLY A 98 -4.03 10.12 -1.98
C GLY A 98 -3.57 8.66 -1.86
N GLY A 99 -3.05 8.09 -2.95
CA GLY A 99 -2.49 6.73 -2.96
C GLY A 99 -1.25 6.58 -2.07
N MET A 100 -0.33 7.57 -2.09
CA MET A 100 0.86 7.59 -1.22
C MET A 100 0.48 7.62 0.26
N VAL A 101 -0.44 8.50 0.63
CA VAL A 101 -0.92 8.61 2.02
C VAL A 101 -1.60 7.32 2.46
N LEU A 102 -2.55 6.80 1.67
CA LEU A 102 -3.26 5.57 1.98
C LEU A 102 -2.30 4.39 2.17
N GLY A 103 -1.46 4.11 1.18
CA GLY A 103 -0.53 2.98 1.25
C GLY A 103 0.48 3.08 2.41
N THR A 104 0.93 4.31 2.72
CA THR A 104 1.83 4.55 3.86
C THR A 104 1.13 4.28 5.19
N LEU A 105 -0.09 4.79 5.38
CA LEU A 105 -0.85 4.59 6.62
C LEU A 105 -1.19 3.12 6.85
N ASP A 106 -1.61 2.41 5.80
CA ASP A 106 -1.94 0.99 5.86
C ASP A 106 -0.70 0.15 6.21
N ALA A 107 0.47 0.48 5.63
CA ALA A 107 1.72 -0.19 5.95
C ALA A 107 2.14 0.04 7.41
N VAL A 108 2.10 1.28 7.88
CA VAL A 108 2.45 1.63 9.28
C VAL A 108 1.52 0.89 10.25
N LEU A 109 0.22 0.89 9.98
CA LEU A 109 -0.76 0.19 10.81
C LEU A 109 -0.52 -1.32 10.82
N ALA A 110 -0.31 -1.94 9.65
CA ALA A 110 -0.03 -3.37 9.55
C ALA A 110 1.25 -3.76 10.29
N VAL A 111 2.33 -2.99 10.14
CA VAL A 111 3.60 -3.20 10.86
C VAL A 111 3.40 -3.08 12.37
N TYR A 112 2.67 -2.06 12.81
CA TYR A 112 2.38 -1.87 14.24
C TYR A 112 1.60 -3.04 14.84
N ILE A 113 0.53 -3.48 14.16
CA ILE A 113 -0.31 -4.59 14.62
C ILE A 113 0.50 -5.89 14.67
N VAL A 114 1.22 -6.22 13.60
CA VAL A 114 1.98 -7.48 13.54
C VAL A 114 3.07 -7.52 14.61
N LYS A 115 3.85 -6.44 14.80
CA LYS A 115 4.86 -6.38 15.85
C LYS A 115 4.25 -6.54 17.25
N ARG A 116 3.10 -5.90 17.50
CA ARG A 116 2.40 -6.05 18.79
C ARG A 116 1.90 -7.47 19.05
N LEU A 117 1.50 -8.18 18.01
CA LEU A 117 1.08 -9.58 18.13
C LEU A 117 2.28 -10.51 18.36
N GLU A 118 3.40 -10.28 17.67
CA GLU A 118 4.66 -11.01 17.88
C GLU A 118 5.14 -10.87 19.33
N ASP A 119 5.22 -9.64 19.87
CA ASP A 119 5.60 -9.36 21.26
C ASP A 119 4.72 -10.11 22.29
N ARG A 120 3.40 -10.19 22.03
CA ARG A 120 2.47 -10.89 22.94
C ARG A 120 2.65 -12.41 22.91
N VAL A 121 2.94 -12.98 21.75
CA VAL A 121 3.18 -14.43 21.60
C VAL A 121 4.47 -14.81 22.31
N ASP A 122 5.53 -14.04 22.15
CA ASP A 122 6.83 -14.30 22.79
C ASP A 122 6.72 -14.26 24.32
N VAL A 123 6.04 -13.25 24.89
CA VAL A 123 5.81 -13.14 26.33
C VAL A 123 5.02 -14.34 26.87
N LYS A 124 4.00 -14.79 26.15
CA LYS A 124 3.19 -15.95 26.56
C LYS A 124 4.01 -17.24 26.53
N THR A 125 4.82 -17.44 25.50
CA THR A 125 5.67 -18.64 25.36
C THR A 125 6.70 -18.72 26.49
N ILE A 126 7.33 -17.61 26.87
CA ILE A 126 8.27 -17.53 27.99
C ILE A 126 7.57 -17.88 29.31
N SER A 127 6.39 -17.30 29.56
CA SER A 127 5.60 -17.57 30.77
C SER A 127 5.17 -19.03 30.91
N ASP A 128 4.82 -19.68 29.84
CA ASP A 128 4.39 -21.09 29.83
C ASP A 128 5.59 -22.04 30.03
N ASN A 129 6.75 -21.73 29.47
CA ASN A 129 7.99 -22.50 29.70
C ASN A 129 8.49 -22.41 31.16
N ASP A 130 8.37 -21.26 31.79
CA ASP A 130 8.76 -21.08 33.21
C ASP A 130 7.89 -21.93 34.15
N LYS A 131 6.60 -22.08 33.85
CA LYS A 131 5.66 -22.91 34.65
C LYS A 131 5.90 -24.41 34.51
N THR A 132 6.47 -24.85 33.39
CA THR A 132 6.73 -26.28 33.10
C THR A 132 8.11 -26.74 33.54
N GLY A 133 9.05 -25.83 33.74
CA GLY A 133 10.42 -26.11 34.19
C GLY A 133 10.59 -26.36 35.72
N HIS A 134 9.54 -26.16 36.51
CA HIS A 134 9.54 -26.38 37.97
C HIS A 134 8.78 -27.66 38.42
N LYS A 135 8.66 -28.67 37.56
CA LYS A 135 8.11 -29.99 37.95
C LYS A 135 9.16 -31.07 37.94
#